data_54ce5e44f8afeb0cc8e8acf5e5cc50d4
#
_entry.id   54ce5e44f8afeb0cc8e8acf5e5cc50d4
#
_cell.length_a   1.000
_cell.length_b   1.000
_cell.length_c   1.000
_cell.angle_alpha   90.00
_cell.angle_beta   90.00
_cell.angle_gamma   90.00
#
_symmetry.space_group_name_H-M   'P 1'
#
loop_
_entity.id
_entity.type
_entity.pdbx_description
1 polymer ?
#
loop_
_entity_poly.entity_id
_entity_poly.type
_entity_poly.pdbx_seq_one_letter_code
_entity_poly.pdbx_strand_id
1 'polypeptide(L)'
;MALIERSHRAGLKVIMDFVPNHVARQYLSIAKPEGVRDLGQDDNTDYHFSTANNFYYCWGQPLDLSLIPTDPAINRYVEQPAKATGNDHFDNRPSRNDWYETVKLNYGIDYCDAGGRSEHFSPIPDTWSKMTDILLFWAQKGVDAFRCDMAEMVPTAFWHWAIDKVKFIHPDIQFIGEVYDPAQYRAYLAAGFDLLYDKVGMYDCLRGVVCGYLPAADITKAWQATDDIRSHMLYFLENHDEQRIASDFFAADARKGLPALVVAALLNNCPFMLYAGQEVGEKGMETEGFSGHDGRTTIFDYWTVESIRRAFFDRRRLRKEERQLEKAYLQVLKVAAHENAVREGLSFDLMYVNPQLSQHQYAFLRKAGTDVLLVVANFADEEVAHNVNIPSHAFEFLAIPERLFKGSDLLSDDVINGHLKADGAVAMTVPAHGARVWKLSL
;
A
#
# COMPACT_ATOMS: atom_id res chain seq x y z
N MET A 1 -1.90 -23.15 -8.10
CA MET A 1 -0.69 -24.00 -8.28
C MET A 1 0.11 -23.56 -9.51
N ALA A 2 -0.32 -23.75 -10.75
CA ALA A 2 0.47 -23.43 -11.95
C ALA A 2 0.93 -21.97 -12.05
N LEU A 3 0.18 -20.99 -11.50
CA LEU A 3 0.60 -19.60 -11.45
C LEU A 3 1.79 -19.41 -10.50
N ILE A 4 1.71 -19.92 -9.27
CA ILE A 4 2.77 -19.84 -8.26
C ILE A 4 4.07 -20.44 -8.81
N GLU A 5 4.00 -21.66 -9.38
CA GLU A 5 5.16 -22.34 -9.97
C GLU A 5 5.78 -21.56 -11.12
N ARG A 6 4.96 -20.94 -12.00
CA ARG A 6 5.47 -20.12 -13.10
C ARG A 6 6.13 -18.84 -12.59
N SER A 7 5.55 -18.19 -11.58
CA SER A 7 6.11 -16.99 -10.96
C SER A 7 7.47 -17.30 -10.33
N HIS A 8 7.58 -18.38 -9.55
CA HIS A 8 8.84 -18.79 -8.93
C HIS A 8 9.91 -19.13 -9.98
N ARG A 9 9.55 -19.82 -11.07
CA ARG A 9 10.49 -20.07 -12.18
C ARG A 9 10.97 -18.79 -12.87
N ALA A 10 10.18 -17.72 -12.82
CA ALA A 10 10.55 -16.40 -13.32
C ALA A 10 11.31 -15.55 -12.28
N GLY A 11 11.60 -16.09 -11.09
CA GLY A 11 12.24 -15.37 -9.99
C GLY A 11 11.34 -14.40 -9.25
N LEU A 12 10.01 -14.54 -9.41
CA LEU A 12 9.01 -13.69 -8.76
C LEU A 12 8.41 -14.41 -7.55
N LYS A 13 8.22 -13.68 -6.46
CA LYS A 13 7.43 -14.11 -5.31
C LYS A 13 5.95 -13.85 -5.56
N VAL A 14 5.09 -14.62 -4.91
CA VAL A 14 3.62 -14.51 -5.01
C VAL A 14 3.06 -14.05 -3.68
N ILE A 15 2.43 -12.90 -3.67
CA ILE A 15 1.67 -12.37 -2.54
C ILE A 15 0.19 -12.60 -2.83
N MET A 16 -0.52 -13.22 -1.90
CA MET A 16 -1.95 -13.47 -2.01
C MET A 16 -2.72 -12.45 -1.18
N ASP A 17 -3.78 -11.89 -1.76
CA ASP A 17 -4.73 -11.08 -1.00
C ASP A 17 -5.56 -11.98 -0.09
N PHE A 18 -5.59 -11.66 1.19
CA PHE A 18 -6.35 -12.34 2.24
C PHE A 18 -7.34 -11.36 2.85
N VAL A 19 -8.63 -11.63 2.68
CA VAL A 19 -9.72 -10.77 3.15
C VAL A 19 -10.32 -11.35 4.43
N PRO A 20 -9.83 -10.96 5.62
CA PRO A 20 -10.22 -11.58 6.88
C PRO A 20 -11.44 -10.95 7.54
N ASN A 21 -11.74 -9.67 7.24
CA ASN A 21 -12.79 -8.95 7.95
C ASN A 21 -14.21 -9.35 7.55
N HIS A 22 -14.41 -9.71 6.28
CA HIS A 22 -15.73 -9.97 5.70
C HIS A 22 -15.67 -10.97 4.56
N VAL A 23 -16.84 -11.48 4.18
CA VAL A 23 -17.06 -12.30 2.98
C VAL A 23 -18.34 -11.86 2.29
N ALA A 24 -18.58 -12.33 1.06
CA ALA A 24 -19.86 -12.09 0.37
C ALA A 24 -21.04 -12.69 1.17
N ARG A 25 -22.22 -12.07 1.11
CA ARG A 25 -23.43 -12.59 1.79
C ARG A 25 -23.78 -14.01 1.37
N GLN A 26 -23.62 -14.34 0.10
CA GLN A 26 -23.80 -15.70 -0.42
C GLN A 26 -22.47 -16.46 -0.45
N TYR A 27 -21.71 -16.39 0.65
CA TYR A 27 -20.44 -17.10 0.73
C TYR A 27 -20.63 -18.62 0.61
N LEU A 28 -19.91 -19.21 -0.34
CA LEU A 28 -19.77 -20.65 -0.51
C LEU A 28 -18.36 -20.93 -1.04
N SER A 29 -17.56 -21.66 -0.31
CA SER A 29 -16.24 -22.05 -0.77
C SER A 29 -16.34 -23.15 -1.84
N ILE A 30 -15.81 -22.87 -3.03
CA ILE A 30 -15.83 -23.80 -4.17
C ILE A 30 -14.61 -24.72 -4.24
N ALA A 31 -13.58 -24.47 -3.42
CA ALA A 31 -12.29 -25.16 -3.47
C ALA A 31 -11.77 -25.60 -2.10
N LYS A 32 -12.64 -25.76 -1.12
CA LYS A 32 -12.25 -26.24 0.22
C LYS A 32 -11.90 -27.74 0.20
N PRO A 33 -11.00 -28.19 1.08
CA PRO A 33 -10.73 -29.60 1.26
C PRO A 33 -12.00 -30.39 1.67
N GLU A 34 -12.03 -31.70 1.34
CA GLU A 34 -13.12 -32.60 1.77
C GLU A 34 -13.23 -32.62 3.29
N GLY A 35 -14.45 -32.57 3.81
CA GLY A 35 -14.75 -32.59 5.25
C GLY A 35 -14.63 -31.24 5.96
N VAL A 36 -14.09 -30.22 5.31
CA VAL A 36 -14.01 -28.86 5.89
C VAL A 36 -15.40 -28.21 5.90
N ARG A 37 -15.77 -27.65 7.05
CA ARG A 37 -17.02 -26.90 7.24
C ARG A 37 -16.83 -25.46 6.79
N ASP A 38 -17.79 -24.94 6.01
CA ASP A 38 -17.75 -23.54 5.57
C ASP A 38 -17.98 -22.56 6.71
N LEU A 39 -17.57 -21.31 6.50
CA LEU A 39 -17.92 -20.20 7.38
C LEU A 39 -19.45 -20.09 7.49
N GLY A 40 -19.95 -20.00 8.71
CA GLY A 40 -21.38 -19.91 9.01
C GLY A 40 -22.18 -21.20 8.90
N GLN A 41 -21.57 -22.30 8.45
CA GLN A 41 -22.29 -23.58 8.24
C GLN A 41 -22.83 -24.19 9.53
N ASP A 42 -22.14 -23.96 10.65
CA ASP A 42 -22.49 -24.52 11.96
C ASP A 42 -23.01 -23.43 12.92
N ASP A 43 -23.23 -22.20 12.44
CA ASP A 43 -23.67 -21.09 13.25
C ASP A 43 -25.06 -21.31 13.83
N ASN A 44 -25.24 -20.97 15.11
CA ASN A 44 -26.54 -20.87 15.73
C ASN A 44 -27.12 -19.46 15.51
N THR A 45 -28.11 -19.36 14.64
CA THR A 45 -28.73 -18.09 14.24
C THR A 45 -29.71 -17.51 15.25
N ASP A 46 -29.97 -18.21 16.37
CA ASP A 46 -30.80 -17.72 17.47
C ASP A 46 -30.07 -16.72 18.37
N TYR A 47 -28.77 -16.55 18.21
CA TYR A 47 -27.95 -15.63 18.96
C TYR A 47 -27.39 -14.54 18.07
N HIS A 48 -27.45 -13.29 18.53
CA HIS A 48 -26.75 -12.19 17.87
C HIS A 48 -25.25 -12.42 17.86
N PHE A 49 -24.69 -12.84 18.99
CA PHE A 49 -23.26 -13.10 19.20
C PHE A 49 -23.06 -14.46 19.90
N SER A 50 -22.06 -15.19 19.41
CA SER A 50 -21.51 -16.40 20.06
C SER A 50 -20.10 -16.61 19.55
N THR A 51 -19.14 -16.98 20.39
CA THR A 51 -17.77 -17.33 19.96
C THR A 51 -17.70 -18.55 19.04
N ALA A 52 -18.74 -19.38 19.02
CA ALA A 52 -18.89 -20.51 18.12
C ALA A 52 -19.42 -20.12 16.73
N ASN A 53 -20.02 -18.93 16.58
CA ASN A 53 -20.54 -18.42 15.33
C ASN A 53 -19.46 -17.68 14.53
N ASN A 54 -19.49 -17.85 13.20
CA ASN A 54 -18.59 -17.12 12.30
C ASN A 54 -19.15 -15.75 11.91
N PHE A 55 -20.45 -15.51 12.07
CA PHE A 55 -21.11 -14.26 11.73
C PHE A 55 -21.88 -13.69 12.92
N TYR A 56 -22.25 -12.39 12.80
CA TYR A 56 -23.19 -11.71 13.69
C TYR A 56 -24.58 -11.71 13.06
N TYR A 57 -25.60 -12.03 13.83
CA TYR A 57 -26.97 -12.17 13.35
C TYR A 57 -27.91 -11.12 13.96
N CYS A 58 -28.78 -10.54 13.13
CA CYS A 58 -29.89 -9.71 13.57
C CYS A 58 -31.08 -10.64 13.91
N TRP A 59 -31.08 -11.22 15.09
CA TRP A 59 -32.00 -12.27 15.51
C TRP A 59 -33.47 -11.95 15.20
N GLY A 60 -34.13 -12.88 14.52
CA GLY A 60 -35.54 -12.79 14.16
C GLY A 60 -35.89 -11.78 13.07
N GLN A 61 -34.91 -11.01 12.54
CA GLN A 61 -35.16 -9.96 11.56
C GLN A 61 -34.65 -10.38 10.17
N PRO A 62 -35.50 -10.31 9.12
CA PRO A 62 -35.03 -10.52 7.75
C PRO A 62 -34.21 -9.33 7.26
N LEU A 63 -33.32 -9.55 6.30
CA LEU A 63 -32.60 -8.48 5.62
C LEU A 63 -33.58 -7.59 4.87
N ASP A 64 -33.53 -6.29 5.14
CA ASP A 64 -34.35 -5.26 4.49
C ASP A 64 -33.46 -4.36 3.60
N LEU A 65 -33.50 -4.58 2.28
CA LEU A 65 -32.76 -3.82 1.28
C LEU A 65 -33.55 -2.61 0.73
N SER A 66 -34.63 -2.18 1.39
CA SER A 66 -35.51 -1.09 0.90
C SER A 66 -34.80 0.27 0.78
N LEU A 67 -33.68 0.49 1.47
CA LEU A 67 -32.87 1.71 1.35
C LEU A 67 -31.89 1.69 0.17
N ILE A 68 -31.77 0.57 -0.52
CA ILE A 68 -30.85 0.39 -1.64
C ILE A 68 -31.65 0.43 -2.92
N PRO A 69 -31.46 1.46 -3.79
CA PRO A 69 -32.12 1.50 -5.09
C PRO A 69 -31.49 0.42 -5.99
N THR A 70 -32.16 -0.72 -6.06
CA THR A 70 -31.70 -1.87 -6.84
C THR A 70 -32.68 -2.18 -7.98
N ASP A 71 -32.14 -2.82 -9.02
CA ASP A 71 -32.96 -3.46 -10.06
C ASP A 71 -33.86 -4.53 -9.38
N PRO A 72 -35.16 -4.59 -9.64
CA PRO A 72 -36.06 -5.62 -9.13
C PRO A 72 -35.58 -7.05 -9.38
N ALA A 73 -34.70 -7.27 -10.36
CA ALA A 73 -34.05 -8.57 -10.59
C ALA A 73 -33.02 -8.94 -9.53
N ILE A 74 -32.37 -7.96 -8.89
CA ILE A 74 -31.37 -8.15 -7.82
C ILE A 74 -32.06 -8.33 -6.46
N ASN A 75 -33.26 -7.76 -6.27
CA ASN A 75 -34.04 -7.80 -5.01
C ASN A 75 -34.64 -9.16 -4.68
N ARG A 76 -34.23 -10.25 -5.33
CA ARG A 76 -34.68 -11.61 -5.00
C ARG A 76 -33.87 -12.26 -3.89
N TYR A 77 -32.79 -11.62 -3.41
CA TYR A 77 -31.99 -12.17 -2.33
C TYR A 77 -32.75 -12.10 -1.00
N VAL A 78 -32.90 -13.23 -0.36
CA VAL A 78 -33.56 -13.40 0.94
C VAL A 78 -32.55 -13.93 1.94
N GLU A 79 -32.41 -13.24 3.06
CA GLU A 79 -31.59 -13.65 4.19
C GLU A 79 -32.39 -13.52 5.49
N GLN A 80 -32.49 -14.62 6.22
CA GLN A 80 -33.27 -14.72 7.47
C GLN A 80 -32.55 -15.62 8.47
N PRO A 81 -32.11 -15.14 9.63
CA PRO A 81 -32.01 -13.74 9.99
C PRO A 81 -30.94 -12.99 9.18
N ALA A 82 -31.03 -11.67 9.13
CA ALA A 82 -30.03 -10.83 8.51
C ALA A 82 -28.68 -10.95 9.26
N LYS A 83 -27.56 -10.74 8.53
CA LYS A 83 -26.21 -10.68 9.11
C LYS A 83 -25.69 -9.26 9.07
N ALA A 84 -24.84 -8.90 10.02
CA ALA A 84 -24.13 -7.62 10.03
C ALA A 84 -23.26 -7.43 8.78
N THR A 85 -23.15 -6.20 8.27
CA THR A 85 -22.30 -5.89 7.11
C THR A 85 -20.82 -5.84 7.49
N GLY A 86 -19.95 -5.99 6.49
CA GLY A 86 -18.50 -5.97 6.69
C GLY A 86 -17.94 -4.68 7.31
N ASN A 87 -18.64 -3.56 7.18
CA ASN A 87 -18.28 -2.26 7.76
C ASN A 87 -18.96 -1.95 9.11
N ASP A 88 -19.28 -2.98 9.89
CA ASP A 88 -19.80 -2.86 11.27
C ASP A 88 -21.20 -2.26 11.38
N HIS A 89 -22.07 -2.51 10.40
CA HIS A 89 -23.48 -2.17 10.51
C HIS A 89 -24.26 -3.39 11.05
N PHE A 90 -24.70 -3.31 12.33
CA PHE A 90 -25.22 -4.46 13.08
C PHE A 90 -26.77 -4.53 13.12
N ASP A 91 -27.47 -3.84 12.24
CA ASP A 91 -28.90 -4.01 12.07
C ASP A 91 -29.27 -4.64 10.72
N ASN A 92 -30.56 -4.96 10.53
CA ASN A 92 -31.02 -5.68 9.35
C ASN A 92 -31.32 -4.80 8.13
N ARG A 93 -31.12 -3.47 8.22
CA ARG A 93 -31.50 -2.51 7.18
C ARG A 93 -30.32 -1.62 6.74
N PRO A 94 -29.32 -2.18 6.08
CA PRO A 94 -28.16 -1.43 5.62
C PRO A 94 -28.56 -0.37 4.58
N SER A 95 -27.84 0.74 4.58
CA SER A 95 -27.94 1.77 3.56
C SER A 95 -27.03 1.49 2.36
N ARG A 96 -27.11 2.31 1.31
CA ARG A 96 -26.21 2.25 0.17
C ARG A 96 -24.73 2.48 0.55
N ASN A 97 -24.46 3.19 1.64
CA ASN A 97 -23.11 3.50 2.10
C ASN A 97 -22.52 2.40 2.99
N ASP A 98 -23.35 1.46 3.42
CA ASP A 98 -22.88 0.25 4.09
C ASP A 98 -22.44 -0.78 3.06
N TRP A 99 -21.52 -1.68 3.45
CA TRP A 99 -21.07 -2.74 2.56
C TRP A 99 -22.10 -3.86 2.49
N TYR A 100 -23.30 -3.51 2.00
CA TYR A 100 -24.51 -4.35 2.06
C TYR A 100 -24.39 -5.69 1.34
N GLU A 101 -23.45 -5.84 0.42
CA GLU A 101 -23.16 -7.11 -0.28
C GLU A 101 -22.25 -8.04 0.53
N THR A 102 -21.73 -7.57 1.66
CA THR A 102 -20.79 -8.31 2.51
C THR A 102 -21.37 -8.64 3.87
N VAL A 103 -20.76 -9.61 4.55
CA VAL A 103 -21.06 -9.99 5.93
C VAL A 103 -19.79 -10.00 6.76
N LYS A 104 -19.88 -9.44 7.98
CA LYS A 104 -18.74 -9.36 8.90
C LYS A 104 -18.46 -10.72 9.53
N LEU A 105 -17.18 -11.07 9.61
CA LEU A 105 -16.70 -12.22 10.35
C LEU A 105 -16.57 -11.92 11.85
N ASN A 106 -16.96 -12.88 12.67
CA ASN A 106 -16.95 -12.77 14.11
C ASN A 106 -15.64 -13.31 14.70
N TYR A 107 -14.80 -12.42 15.15
CA TYR A 107 -13.52 -12.73 15.83
C TYR A 107 -13.63 -12.76 17.36
N GLY A 108 -14.81 -12.86 17.92
CA GLY A 108 -15.01 -12.92 19.37
C GLY A 108 -15.12 -11.55 20.04
N ILE A 109 -15.46 -10.51 19.31
CA ILE A 109 -15.83 -9.21 19.84
C ILE A 109 -17.35 -9.11 19.88
N ASP A 110 -17.94 -8.89 21.06
CA ASP A 110 -19.37 -8.59 21.16
C ASP A 110 -19.61 -7.08 21.03
N TYR A 111 -20.19 -6.65 19.91
CA TYR A 111 -20.48 -5.25 19.62
C TYR A 111 -21.81 -4.76 20.22
N CYS A 112 -22.63 -5.66 20.76
CA CYS A 112 -23.98 -5.37 21.23
C CYS A 112 -24.14 -5.53 22.73
N ASP A 113 -23.09 -5.82 23.47
CA ASP A 113 -23.12 -5.84 24.92
C ASP A 113 -23.25 -4.43 25.53
N ALA A 114 -23.55 -4.37 26.82
CA ALA A 114 -23.74 -3.11 27.54
C ALA A 114 -22.45 -2.24 27.57
N GLY A 115 -21.26 -2.85 27.40
CA GLY A 115 -19.95 -2.18 27.33
C GLY A 115 -19.57 -1.77 25.91
N GLY A 116 -20.23 -2.33 24.89
CA GLY A 116 -20.10 -1.97 23.50
C GLY A 116 -19.00 -2.69 22.70
N ARG A 117 -18.06 -3.40 23.30
CA ARG A 117 -16.97 -4.15 22.59
C ARG A 117 -16.24 -5.10 23.53
N SER A 118 -16.96 -5.97 24.24
CA SER A 118 -16.28 -6.95 25.09
C SER A 118 -15.57 -8.03 24.26
N GLU A 119 -14.40 -8.46 24.74
CA GLU A 119 -13.56 -9.45 24.10
C GLU A 119 -13.82 -10.84 24.67
N HIS A 120 -14.05 -11.82 23.82
CA HIS A 120 -14.34 -13.20 24.17
C HIS A 120 -13.40 -14.15 23.42
N PHE A 121 -12.15 -14.21 23.83
CA PHE A 121 -11.10 -15.01 23.18
C PHE A 121 -10.80 -16.34 23.89
N SER A 122 -11.55 -16.66 24.94
CA SER A 122 -11.45 -17.95 25.65
C SER A 122 -12.86 -18.50 25.93
N PRO A 123 -13.25 -19.61 25.28
CA PRO A 123 -12.47 -20.39 24.30
C PRO A 123 -12.16 -19.60 23.03
N ILE A 124 -11.13 -20.08 22.29
CA ILE A 124 -10.75 -19.49 20.99
C ILE A 124 -11.96 -19.49 20.07
N PRO A 125 -12.34 -18.35 19.45
CA PRO A 125 -13.43 -18.27 18.50
C PRO A 125 -13.24 -19.22 17.30
N ASP A 126 -14.32 -19.83 16.82
CA ASP A 126 -14.27 -20.77 15.70
C ASP A 126 -13.69 -20.14 14.42
N THR A 127 -14.01 -18.87 14.19
CA THR A 127 -13.45 -18.08 13.07
C THR A 127 -11.91 -18.05 13.07
N TRP A 128 -11.27 -17.99 14.25
CA TRP A 128 -9.80 -17.97 14.31
C TRP A 128 -9.21 -19.25 13.74
N SER A 129 -9.77 -20.39 14.10
CA SER A 129 -9.31 -21.69 13.59
C SER A 129 -9.50 -21.79 12.09
N LYS A 130 -10.70 -21.48 11.58
CA LYS A 130 -11.01 -21.55 10.15
C LYS A 130 -10.14 -20.61 9.31
N MET A 131 -9.98 -19.37 9.75
CA MET A 131 -9.17 -18.38 9.01
C MET A 131 -7.68 -18.73 9.05
N THR A 132 -7.18 -19.28 10.15
CA THR A 132 -5.80 -19.78 10.20
C THR A 132 -5.60 -21.00 9.32
N ASP A 133 -6.55 -21.90 9.25
CA ASP A 133 -6.48 -23.07 8.35
C ASP A 133 -6.45 -22.64 6.87
N ILE A 134 -7.16 -21.55 6.51
CA ILE A 134 -7.10 -20.95 5.17
C ILE A 134 -5.69 -20.40 4.89
N LEU A 135 -5.08 -19.67 5.83
CA LEU A 135 -3.71 -19.18 5.68
C LEU A 135 -2.72 -20.35 5.51
N LEU A 136 -2.80 -21.38 6.35
CA LEU A 136 -1.95 -22.56 6.27
C LEU A 136 -2.14 -23.32 4.96
N PHE A 137 -3.39 -23.47 4.49
CA PHE A 137 -3.68 -24.10 3.21
C PHE A 137 -2.95 -23.43 2.05
N TRP A 138 -2.99 -22.10 1.97
CA TRP A 138 -2.33 -21.37 0.90
C TRP A 138 -0.82 -21.28 1.08
N ALA A 139 -0.33 -21.19 2.32
CA ALA A 139 1.10 -21.26 2.63
C ALA A 139 1.69 -22.61 2.14
N GLN A 140 1.01 -23.72 2.39
CA GLN A 140 1.40 -25.05 1.86
C GLN A 140 1.38 -25.12 0.33
N LYS A 141 0.62 -24.28 -0.36
CA LYS A 141 0.62 -24.18 -1.82
C LYS A 141 1.81 -23.37 -2.37
N GLY A 142 2.60 -22.76 -1.49
CA GLY A 142 3.82 -22.06 -1.84
C GLY A 142 3.65 -20.58 -2.12
N VAL A 143 2.61 -19.90 -1.59
CA VAL A 143 2.59 -18.42 -1.58
C VAL A 143 3.68 -17.91 -0.64
N ASP A 144 4.31 -16.81 -1.00
CA ASP A 144 5.44 -16.23 -0.26
C ASP A 144 4.99 -15.21 0.79
N ALA A 145 3.81 -14.63 0.61
CA ALA A 145 3.27 -13.64 1.53
C ALA A 145 1.75 -13.52 1.42
N PHE A 146 1.14 -12.91 2.44
CA PHE A 146 -0.25 -12.47 2.42
C PHE A 146 -0.32 -10.93 2.53
N ARG A 147 -1.11 -10.30 1.66
CA ARG A 147 -1.63 -8.95 1.89
C ARG A 147 -2.96 -9.09 2.62
N CYS A 148 -3.06 -8.54 3.80
CA CYS A 148 -4.22 -8.68 4.67
C CYS A 148 -5.10 -7.44 4.56
N ASP A 149 -6.23 -7.61 3.86
CA ASP A 149 -7.24 -6.58 3.63
C ASP A 149 -7.87 -6.12 4.95
N MET A 150 -8.05 -4.82 5.10
CA MET A 150 -8.70 -4.22 6.27
C MET A 150 -8.22 -4.84 7.60
N ALA A 151 -6.91 -5.07 7.74
CA ALA A 151 -6.34 -5.77 8.89
C ALA A 151 -6.71 -5.11 10.22
N GLU A 152 -6.87 -3.77 10.23
CA GLU A 152 -7.24 -3.01 11.43
C GLU A 152 -8.67 -3.28 11.95
N MET A 153 -9.55 -3.85 11.14
CA MET A 153 -10.89 -4.25 11.55
C MET A 153 -10.94 -5.64 12.21
N VAL A 154 -9.78 -6.31 12.32
CA VAL A 154 -9.62 -7.64 12.92
C VAL A 154 -8.72 -7.53 14.15
N PRO A 155 -9.07 -8.12 15.31
CA PRO A 155 -8.32 -7.96 16.54
C PRO A 155 -6.85 -8.34 16.43
N THR A 156 -5.95 -7.55 17.00
CA THR A 156 -4.50 -7.86 17.06
C THR A 156 -4.21 -9.18 17.75
N ALA A 157 -5.07 -9.60 18.70
CA ALA A 157 -4.95 -10.89 19.37
C ALA A 157 -5.11 -12.08 18.38
N PHE A 158 -6.04 -11.98 17.41
CA PHE A 158 -6.14 -12.98 16.33
C PHE A 158 -4.88 -12.98 15.46
N TRP A 159 -4.40 -11.81 15.06
CA TRP A 159 -3.21 -11.72 14.21
C TRP A 159 -1.98 -12.33 14.88
N HIS A 160 -1.75 -12.02 16.14
CA HIS A 160 -0.66 -12.62 16.91
C HIS A 160 -0.77 -14.15 16.92
N TRP A 161 -1.95 -14.66 17.27
CA TRP A 161 -2.20 -16.12 17.33
C TRP A 161 -2.08 -16.80 15.96
N ALA A 162 -2.59 -16.21 14.90
CA ALA A 162 -2.58 -16.79 13.56
C ALA A 162 -1.21 -16.73 12.90
N ILE A 163 -0.55 -15.55 12.97
CA ILE A 163 0.78 -15.33 12.37
C ILE A 163 1.82 -16.21 13.03
N ASP A 164 1.80 -16.34 14.35
CA ASP A 164 2.71 -17.24 15.07
C ASP A 164 2.56 -18.69 14.60
N LYS A 165 1.34 -19.18 14.44
CA LYS A 165 1.08 -20.53 13.96
C LYS A 165 1.56 -20.75 12.52
N VAL A 166 1.28 -19.79 11.65
CA VAL A 166 1.70 -19.87 10.24
C VAL A 166 3.22 -19.79 10.13
N LYS A 167 3.88 -18.84 10.79
CA LYS A 167 5.33 -18.69 10.76
C LYS A 167 6.06 -19.84 11.48
N PHE A 168 5.45 -20.49 12.45
CA PHE A 168 6.01 -21.70 13.05
C PHE A 168 6.21 -22.83 12.03
N ILE A 169 5.30 -22.96 11.05
CA ILE A 169 5.35 -24.01 10.02
C ILE A 169 6.06 -23.50 8.76
N HIS A 170 5.87 -22.22 8.43
CA HIS A 170 6.39 -21.53 7.24
C HIS A 170 7.13 -20.26 7.66
N PRO A 171 8.37 -20.35 8.18
CA PRO A 171 9.06 -19.23 8.81
C PRO A 171 9.40 -18.07 7.87
N ASP A 172 9.51 -18.32 6.58
CA ASP A 172 9.87 -17.31 5.57
C ASP A 172 8.66 -16.53 5.02
N ILE A 173 7.43 -16.91 5.41
CA ILE A 173 6.22 -16.26 4.91
C ILE A 173 6.07 -14.87 5.52
N GLN A 174 5.69 -13.89 4.69
CA GLN A 174 5.53 -12.52 5.13
C GLN A 174 4.05 -12.11 5.22
N PHE A 175 3.75 -11.18 6.11
CA PHE A 175 2.43 -10.58 6.28
C PHE A 175 2.50 -9.08 6.06
N ILE A 176 1.68 -8.57 5.13
CA ILE A 176 1.54 -7.16 4.79
C ILE A 176 0.15 -6.72 5.22
N GLY A 177 0.07 -5.79 6.16
CA GLY A 177 -1.20 -5.32 6.72
C GLY A 177 -1.68 -4.03 6.09
N GLU A 178 -2.95 -3.98 5.74
CA GLU A 178 -3.65 -2.74 5.46
C GLU A 178 -4.20 -2.19 6.77
N VAL A 179 -3.48 -1.22 7.32
CA VAL A 179 -3.80 -0.51 8.57
C VAL A 179 -3.75 0.97 8.28
N TYR A 180 -4.83 1.71 8.50
CA TYR A 180 -4.93 3.13 8.15
C TYR A 180 -4.74 4.05 9.35
N ASP A 181 -5.01 3.57 10.58
CA ASP A 181 -4.78 4.36 11.78
C ASP A 181 -3.31 4.31 12.21
N PRO A 182 -2.51 5.39 12.08
CA PRO A 182 -1.10 5.42 12.46
C PRO A 182 -0.85 5.11 13.94
N ALA A 183 -1.85 5.36 14.80
CA ALA A 183 -1.73 5.04 16.23
C ALA A 183 -1.66 3.52 16.49
N GLN A 184 -2.17 2.72 15.57
CA GLN A 184 -2.20 1.26 15.67
C GLN A 184 -1.01 0.56 15.01
N TYR A 185 -0.20 1.22 14.18
CA TYR A 185 0.90 0.59 13.44
C TYR A 185 1.77 -0.31 14.32
N ARG A 186 2.22 0.21 15.46
CA ARG A 186 3.11 -0.53 16.37
C ARG A 186 2.44 -1.76 16.98
N ALA A 187 1.14 -1.72 17.23
CA ALA A 187 0.38 -2.87 17.75
C ALA A 187 0.28 -4.00 16.71
N TYR A 188 0.05 -3.66 15.43
CA TYR A 188 0.00 -4.65 14.35
C TYR A 188 1.38 -5.23 14.02
N LEU A 189 2.44 -4.41 14.06
CA LEU A 189 3.82 -4.92 13.95
C LEU A 189 4.16 -5.87 15.12
N ALA A 190 3.77 -5.51 16.35
CA ALA A 190 3.94 -6.39 17.51
C ALA A 190 3.10 -7.70 17.40
N ALA A 191 1.99 -7.67 16.67
CA ALA A 191 1.19 -8.86 16.38
C ALA A 191 1.82 -9.77 15.30
N GLY A 192 2.93 -9.36 14.66
CA GLY A 192 3.72 -10.20 13.76
C GLY A 192 3.72 -9.81 12.29
N PHE A 193 3.07 -8.70 11.91
CA PHE A 193 3.15 -8.17 10.56
C PHE A 193 4.58 -7.75 10.22
N ASP A 194 5.00 -8.00 8.98
CA ASP A 194 6.32 -7.64 8.49
C ASP A 194 6.32 -6.24 7.85
N LEU A 195 5.24 -5.89 7.16
CA LEU A 195 5.05 -4.59 6.52
C LEU A 195 3.61 -4.08 6.74
N LEU A 196 3.48 -2.75 6.81
CA LEU A 196 2.19 -2.05 6.85
C LEU A 196 2.13 -1.00 5.75
N TYR A 197 0.95 -0.77 5.17
CA TYR A 197 0.71 0.34 4.27
C TYR A 197 0.85 1.68 5.01
N ASP A 198 1.63 2.61 4.45
CA ASP A 198 1.66 3.99 4.92
C ASP A 198 0.70 4.86 4.10
N LYS A 199 -0.61 4.64 4.31
CA LYS A 199 -1.66 5.36 3.58
C LYS A 199 -1.86 6.78 4.14
N VAL A 200 -2.14 6.90 5.42
CA VAL A 200 -2.49 8.18 6.06
C VAL A 200 -1.26 9.06 6.29
N GLY A 201 -0.07 8.48 6.43
CA GLY A 201 1.18 9.22 6.55
C GLY A 201 1.74 9.63 5.19
N MET A 202 2.54 8.75 4.58
CA MET A 202 3.33 9.09 3.38
C MET A 202 2.48 9.24 2.12
N TYR A 203 1.50 8.34 1.88
CA TYR A 203 0.68 8.43 0.66
C TYR A 203 -0.13 9.73 0.63
N ASP A 204 -0.88 10.06 1.70
CA ASP A 204 -1.70 11.29 1.75
C ASP A 204 -0.84 12.55 1.66
N CYS A 205 0.35 12.54 2.29
CA CYS A 205 1.30 13.63 2.18
C CYS A 205 1.78 13.81 0.75
N LEU A 206 2.29 12.77 0.09
CA LEU A 206 2.77 12.84 -1.29
C LEU A 206 1.66 13.26 -2.26
N ARG A 207 0.44 12.73 -2.09
CA ARG A 207 -0.73 13.17 -2.86
C ARG A 207 -0.98 14.68 -2.69
N GLY A 208 -0.95 15.16 -1.44
CA GLY A 208 -1.13 16.58 -1.13
C GLY A 208 -0.08 17.47 -1.77
N VAL A 209 1.19 17.03 -1.77
CA VAL A 209 2.31 17.75 -2.41
C VAL A 209 2.16 17.75 -3.94
N VAL A 210 1.87 16.61 -4.55
CA VAL A 210 1.66 16.47 -6.01
C VAL A 210 0.50 17.36 -6.50
N CYS A 211 -0.58 17.45 -5.72
CA CYS A 211 -1.73 18.29 -6.02
C CYS A 211 -1.55 19.77 -5.64
N GLY A 212 -0.43 20.13 -5.00
CA GLY A 212 -0.14 21.51 -4.56
C GLY A 212 -0.93 21.94 -3.31
N TYR A 213 -1.53 21.01 -2.57
CA TYR A 213 -2.25 21.30 -1.31
C TYR A 213 -1.32 21.38 -0.10
N LEU A 214 -0.18 20.69 -0.17
CA LEU A 214 0.83 20.66 0.88
C LEU A 214 2.20 21.10 0.35
N PRO A 215 3.03 21.73 1.17
CA PRO A 215 4.40 22.01 0.82
C PRO A 215 5.26 20.73 0.87
N ALA A 216 6.27 20.64 0.03
CA ALA A 216 7.18 19.49 0.00
C ALA A 216 7.89 19.23 1.35
N ALA A 217 8.09 20.27 2.17
CA ALA A 217 8.65 20.13 3.52
C ALA A 217 7.81 19.24 4.46
N ASP A 218 6.51 19.03 4.19
CA ASP A 218 5.67 18.17 5.02
C ASP A 218 6.04 16.70 4.88
N ILE A 219 6.75 16.30 3.82
CA ILE A 219 7.31 14.95 3.65
C ILE A 219 8.22 14.58 4.84
N THR A 220 9.00 15.55 5.36
CA THR A 220 9.81 15.35 6.56
C THR A 220 8.96 14.94 7.76
N LYS A 221 7.83 15.60 8.00
CA LYS A 221 6.93 15.26 9.10
C LYS A 221 6.31 13.88 8.92
N ALA A 222 5.96 13.54 7.69
CA ALA A 222 5.33 12.24 7.38
C ALA A 222 6.26 11.07 7.73
N TRP A 223 7.51 11.06 7.27
CA TRP A 223 8.42 9.95 7.57
C TRP A 223 8.92 9.97 9.03
N GLN A 224 9.06 11.15 9.65
CA GLN A 224 9.46 11.25 11.07
C GLN A 224 8.43 10.64 12.03
N ALA A 225 7.15 10.68 11.68
CA ALA A 225 6.09 10.06 12.49
C ALA A 225 6.23 8.53 12.62
N THR A 226 6.94 7.90 11.68
CA THR A 226 7.17 6.45 11.59
C THR A 226 8.66 6.08 11.59
N ASP A 227 9.56 6.98 12.02
CA ASP A 227 11.02 6.76 11.91
C ASP A 227 11.51 5.52 12.63
N ASP A 228 10.96 5.22 13.82
CA ASP A 228 11.28 4.03 14.62
C ASP A 228 10.81 2.71 13.99
N ILE A 229 9.81 2.76 13.11
CA ILE A 229 9.25 1.60 12.38
C ILE A 229 9.42 1.73 10.87
N ARG A 230 10.20 2.67 10.40
CA ARG A 230 10.36 3.03 8.99
C ARG A 230 10.71 1.84 8.09
N SER A 231 11.47 0.87 8.57
CA SER A 231 11.80 -0.36 7.84
C SER A 231 10.61 -1.30 7.58
N HIS A 232 9.46 -1.01 8.21
CA HIS A 232 8.23 -1.79 8.08
C HIS A 232 7.12 -1.04 7.33
N MET A 233 7.39 0.18 6.84
CA MET A 233 6.37 1.01 6.18
C MET A 233 6.43 0.87 4.66
N LEU A 234 5.40 0.27 4.05
CA LEU A 234 5.28 0.08 2.61
C LEU A 234 4.71 1.35 1.97
N TYR A 235 5.53 2.02 1.15
CA TYR A 235 5.14 3.21 0.41
C TYR A 235 4.55 2.86 -0.96
N PHE A 236 3.57 3.63 -1.38
CA PHE A 236 2.90 3.51 -2.67
C PHE A 236 2.33 4.86 -3.13
N LEU A 237 1.93 4.96 -4.39
CA LEU A 237 1.31 6.18 -4.96
C LEU A 237 -0.06 5.90 -5.55
N GLU A 238 -0.35 4.66 -5.89
CA GLU A 238 -1.63 4.16 -6.38
C GLU A 238 -1.91 2.77 -5.83
N ASN A 239 -3.18 2.47 -5.62
CA ASN A 239 -3.68 1.13 -5.40
C ASN A 239 -5.11 1.01 -6.00
N HIS A 240 -5.80 -0.08 -5.75
CA HIS A 240 -7.14 -0.31 -6.30
C HIS A 240 -8.25 0.51 -5.62
N ASP A 241 -7.98 1.10 -4.44
CA ASP A 241 -8.93 1.93 -3.69
C ASP A 241 -8.72 3.43 -3.91
N GLU A 242 -7.56 3.84 -4.41
CA GLU A 242 -7.21 5.24 -4.60
C GLU A 242 -7.28 5.66 -6.07
N GLN A 243 -7.52 6.96 -6.31
CA GLN A 243 -7.53 7.50 -7.66
C GLN A 243 -6.16 7.36 -8.31
N ARG A 244 -6.16 7.11 -9.63
CA ARG A 244 -4.96 7.13 -10.47
C ARG A 244 -4.36 8.54 -10.51
N ILE A 245 -3.04 8.66 -10.48
CA ILE A 245 -2.33 9.96 -10.59
C ILE A 245 -2.74 10.70 -11.86
N ALA A 246 -2.92 9.97 -12.96
CA ALA A 246 -3.31 10.54 -14.26
C ALA A 246 -4.79 10.92 -14.36
N SER A 247 -5.62 10.61 -13.37
CA SER A 247 -7.04 10.96 -13.36
C SER A 247 -7.27 12.44 -13.09
N ASP A 248 -8.42 12.95 -13.52
CA ASP A 248 -8.86 14.33 -13.23
C ASP A 248 -9.15 14.53 -11.72
N PHE A 249 -9.25 13.45 -10.96
CA PHE A 249 -9.48 13.46 -9.50
C PHE A 249 -8.20 13.46 -8.67
N PHE A 250 -7.03 13.38 -9.31
CA PHE A 250 -5.73 13.48 -8.64
C PHE A 250 -4.89 14.60 -9.29
N ALA A 251 -4.01 14.30 -10.24
CA ALA A 251 -3.08 15.26 -10.82
C ALA A 251 -3.32 15.55 -12.31
N ALA A 252 -4.23 14.84 -12.96
CA ALA A 252 -4.58 14.90 -14.39
C ALA A 252 -3.41 14.60 -15.36
N ASP A 253 -2.18 14.49 -14.86
CA ASP A 253 -0.98 14.17 -15.61
C ASP A 253 -0.09 13.20 -14.80
N ALA A 254 0.12 12.00 -15.34
CA ALA A 254 0.92 10.95 -14.69
C ALA A 254 2.38 11.38 -14.40
N ARG A 255 2.94 12.33 -15.19
CA ARG A 255 4.31 12.82 -15.00
C ARG A 255 4.48 13.59 -13.69
N LYS A 256 3.42 14.23 -13.20
CA LYS A 256 3.42 14.93 -11.90
C LYS A 256 3.71 13.99 -10.73
N GLY A 257 3.48 12.70 -10.90
CA GLY A 257 3.84 11.68 -9.91
C GLY A 257 5.32 11.27 -9.88
N LEU A 258 6.14 11.66 -10.86
CA LEU A 258 7.54 11.22 -10.92
C LEU A 258 8.39 11.67 -9.72
N PRO A 259 8.33 12.93 -9.22
CA PRO A 259 9.07 13.31 -8.02
C PRO A 259 8.59 12.55 -6.78
N ALA A 260 7.29 12.27 -6.67
CA ALA A 260 6.74 11.46 -5.58
C ALA A 260 7.22 9.99 -5.67
N LEU A 261 7.33 9.42 -6.88
CA LEU A 261 7.91 8.09 -7.09
C LEU A 261 9.36 8.04 -6.59
N VAL A 262 10.17 9.06 -6.91
CA VAL A 262 11.57 9.13 -6.46
C VAL A 262 11.64 9.19 -4.93
N VAL A 263 10.81 10.01 -4.29
CA VAL A 263 10.76 10.07 -2.83
C VAL A 263 10.30 8.74 -2.24
N ALA A 264 9.17 8.19 -2.69
CA ALA A 264 8.60 6.97 -2.14
C ALA A 264 9.50 5.73 -2.33
N ALA A 265 10.20 5.64 -3.48
CA ALA A 265 11.05 4.49 -3.77
C ALA A 265 12.47 4.59 -3.21
N LEU A 266 12.98 5.80 -2.91
CA LEU A 266 14.39 5.99 -2.54
C LEU A 266 14.62 6.52 -1.12
N LEU A 267 13.61 7.08 -0.46
CA LEU A 267 13.78 7.65 0.88
C LEU A 267 13.91 6.57 1.97
N ASN A 268 13.25 5.42 1.78
CA ASN A 268 13.19 4.33 2.73
C ASN A 268 13.94 3.07 2.22
N ASN A 269 14.17 2.11 3.10
CA ASN A 269 14.74 0.79 2.78
C ASN A 269 13.65 -0.26 2.50
N CYS A 270 12.38 0.09 2.65
CA CYS A 270 11.25 -0.77 2.32
C CYS A 270 11.01 -0.89 0.81
N PRO A 271 10.36 -1.96 0.37
CA PRO A 271 9.92 -2.06 -1.01
C PRO A 271 8.88 -0.98 -1.34
N PHE A 272 8.84 -0.57 -2.60
CA PHE A 272 7.80 0.30 -3.15
C PHE A 272 6.73 -0.56 -3.82
N MET A 273 5.45 -0.30 -3.53
CA MET A 273 4.33 -0.98 -4.19
C MET A 273 3.91 -0.20 -5.44
N LEU A 274 4.02 -0.85 -6.59
CA LEU A 274 3.59 -0.33 -7.89
C LEU A 274 2.24 -0.93 -8.26
N TYR A 275 1.24 -0.11 -8.52
CA TYR A 275 -0.05 -0.58 -9.03
C TYR A 275 -0.02 -0.74 -10.55
N ALA A 276 -0.52 -1.88 -11.05
CA ALA A 276 -0.48 -2.21 -12.49
C ALA A 276 -1.11 -1.11 -13.34
N GLY A 277 -0.38 -0.61 -14.36
CA GLY A 277 -0.78 0.49 -15.22
C GLY A 277 -0.31 1.88 -14.77
N GLN A 278 0.15 2.03 -13.53
CA GLN A 278 0.71 3.30 -13.04
C GLN A 278 1.91 3.73 -13.87
N GLU A 279 2.77 2.78 -14.27
CA GLU A 279 3.97 2.99 -15.06
C GLU A 279 3.70 3.44 -16.50
N VAL A 280 2.48 3.30 -16.97
CA VAL A 280 2.03 3.77 -18.29
C VAL A 280 0.98 4.87 -18.22
N GLY A 281 0.70 5.36 -17.02
CA GLY A 281 -0.21 6.50 -16.81
C GLY A 281 -1.68 6.16 -17.04
N GLU A 282 -2.12 4.99 -16.55
CA GLU A 282 -3.55 4.63 -16.54
C GLU A 282 -4.36 5.70 -15.81
N LYS A 283 -5.51 6.08 -16.38
CA LYS A 283 -6.32 7.18 -15.87
C LYS A 283 -7.49 6.75 -14.98
N GLY A 284 -8.04 5.55 -15.19
CA GLY A 284 -9.27 5.13 -14.54
C GLY A 284 -10.46 6.05 -14.81
N MET A 285 -10.51 6.66 -16.01
CA MET A 285 -11.50 7.67 -16.37
C MET A 285 -12.56 7.17 -17.38
N GLU A 286 -12.51 5.89 -17.70
CA GLU A 286 -13.48 5.23 -18.58
C GLU A 286 -14.53 4.46 -17.76
N THR A 287 -15.06 3.38 -18.31
CA THR A 287 -16.09 2.54 -17.63
C THR A 287 -15.50 1.55 -16.64
N GLU A 288 -14.17 1.44 -16.58
CA GLU A 288 -13.43 0.54 -15.71
C GLU A 288 -13.32 1.03 -14.26
N GLY A 289 -13.86 2.19 -13.95
CA GLY A 289 -13.82 2.75 -12.59
C GLY A 289 -14.58 1.93 -11.56
N PHE A 290 -14.15 2.01 -10.30
CA PHE A 290 -14.78 1.31 -9.18
C PHE A 290 -16.23 1.75 -8.94
N SER A 291 -16.50 3.05 -9.11
CA SER A 291 -17.83 3.66 -8.98
C SER A 291 -18.23 4.44 -10.23
N GLY A 292 -17.78 4.02 -11.41
CA GLY A 292 -17.91 4.75 -12.65
C GLY A 292 -16.72 5.69 -12.89
N HIS A 293 -16.97 6.90 -13.36
CA HIS A 293 -15.91 7.87 -13.71
C HIS A 293 -15.35 8.57 -12.45
N ASP A 294 -14.69 7.84 -11.58
CA ASP A 294 -14.17 8.37 -10.31
C ASP A 294 -12.62 8.36 -10.21
N GLY A 295 -11.94 8.01 -11.29
CA GLY A 295 -10.48 7.99 -11.36
C GLY A 295 -9.85 6.75 -10.74
N ARG A 296 -10.63 5.72 -10.43
CA ARG A 296 -10.16 4.42 -9.92
C ARG A 296 -10.32 3.34 -10.97
N THR A 297 -9.43 2.38 -11.00
CA THR A 297 -9.50 1.22 -11.89
C THR A 297 -9.98 0.01 -11.10
N THR A 298 -11.03 -0.66 -11.58
CA THR A 298 -11.55 -1.87 -10.94
C THR A 298 -10.51 -2.98 -10.88
N ILE A 299 -10.54 -3.78 -9.81
CA ILE A 299 -9.76 -5.02 -9.68
C ILE A 299 -10.45 -6.22 -10.35
N PHE A 300 -11.70 -6.07 -10.76
CA PHE A 300 -12.47 -7.12 -11.40
C PHE A 300 -12.18 -7.20 -12.89
N ASP A 301 -12.30 -8.37 -13.48
CA ASP A 301 -12.04 -8.66 -14.90
C ASP A 301 -13.23 -8.40 -15.84
N TYR A 302 -14.13 -7.52 -15.43
CA TYR A 302 -15.30 -7.16 -16.23
C TYR A 302 -14.95 -6.35 -17.48
N TRP A 303 -13.82 -5.66 -17.45
CA TRP A 303 -13.35 -4.78 -18.53
C TRP A 303 -11.90 -5.06 -18.91
N THR A 304 -11.59 -4.69 -20.14
CA THR A 304 -10.22 -4.60 -20.59
C THR A 304 -9.70 -3.19 -20.37
N VAL A 305 -8.73 -3.01 -19.50
CA VAL A 305 -8.01 -1.74 -19.32
C VAL A 305 -7.00 -1.60 -20.47
N GLU A 306 -7.30 -0.70 -21.43
CA GLU A 306 -6.58 -0.62 -22.70
C GLU A 306 -5.11 -0.20 -22.55
N SER A 307 -4.75 0.65 -21.59
CA SER A 307 -3.37 1.02 -21.32
C SER A 307 -2.54 -0.19 -20.85
N ILE A 308 -3.10 -0.98 -19.92
CA ILE A 308 -2.48 -2.21 -19.41
C ILE A 308 -2.38 -3.25 -20.53
N ARG A 309 -3.45 -3.43 -21.31
CA ARG A 309 -3.44 -4.34 -22.45
C ARG A 309 -2.33 -3.99 -23.46
N ARG A 310 -2.16 -2.69 -23.79
CA ARG A 310 -1.06 -2.24 -24.65
C ARG A 310 0.30 -2.52 -24.03
N ALA A 311 0.46 -2.24 -22.75
CA ALA A 311 1.75 -2.44 -22.06
C ALA A 311 2.21 -3.91 -22.07
N PHE A 312 1.30 -4.86 -21.86
CA PHE A 312 1.65 -6.27 -21.70
C PHE A 312 1.52 -7.10 -22.97
N PHE A 313 0.49 -6.84 -23.81
CA PHE A 313 0.18 -7.71 -24.93
C PHE A 313 0.46 -7.09 -26.31
N ASP A 314 0.49 -5.76 -26.44
CA ASP A 314 0.74 -5.09 -27.73
C ASP A 314 1.59 -3.82 -27.59
N ARG A 315 2.81 -4.01 -27.12
CA ARG A 315 3.75 -2.92 -26.81
C ARG A 315 4.04 -1.98 -28.01
N ARG A 316 3.80 -2.43 -29.25
CA ARG A 316 3.95 -1.58 -30.43
C ARG A 316 2.92 -0.45 -30.45
N ARG A 317 1.77 -0.63 -29.77
CA ARG A 317 0.71 0.37 -29.66
C ARG A 317 0.86 1.31 -28.46
N LEU A 318 1.88 1.13 -27.64
CA LEU A 318 2.18 2.11 -26.59
C LEU A 318 2.40 3.49 -27.21
N ARG A 319 1.75 4.51 -26.65
CA ARG A 319 1.92 5.91 -27.02
C ARG A 319 3.34 6.38 -26.63
N LYS A 320 3.77 7.49 -27.21
CA LYS A 320 5.12 8.03 -26.91
C LYS A 320 5.24 8.41 -25.43
N GLU A 321 4.22 9.04 -24.89
CA GLU A 321 4.15 9.48 -23.49
C GLU A 321 4.16 8.28 -22.52
N GLU A 322 3.40 7.23 -22.82
CA GLU A 322 3.37 5.98 -22.04
C GLU A 322 4.75 5.33 -21.99
N ARG A 323 5.48 5.26 -23.11
CA ARG A 323 6.85 4.71 -23.17
C ARG A 323 7.86 5.56 -22.40
N GLN A 324 7.71 6.89 -22.45
CA GLN A 324 8.60 7.79 -21.72
C GLN A 324 8.39 7.65 -20.21
N LEU A 325 7.14 7.58 -19.78
CA LEU A 325 6.79 7.37 -18.39
C LEU A 325 7.30 6.01 -17.89
N GLU A 326 7.01 4.93 -18.62
CA GLU A 326 7.50 3.57 -18.30
C GLU A 326 9.03 3.55 -18.17
N LYS A 327 9.74 4.23 -19.07
CA LYS A 327 11.20 4.34 -18.99
C LYS A 327 11.65 5.02 -17.70
N ALA A 328 10.98 6.12 -17.31
CA ALA A 328 11.29 6.84 -16.08
C ALA A 328 11.04 5.96 -14.85
N TYR A 329 9.90 5.27 -14.78
CA TYR A 329 9.61 4.31 -13.71
C TYR A 329 10.68 3.23 -13.63
N LEU A 330 11.04 2.63 -14.77
CA LEU A 330 12.08 1.59 -14.83
C LEU A 330 13.43 2.09 -14.30
N GLN A 331 13.81 3.33 -14.61
CA GLN A 331 15.06 3.92 -14.11
C GLN A 331 15.04 4.09 -12.59
N VAL A 332 13.97 4.68 -12.03
CA VAL A 332 13.84 4.88 -10.58
C VAL A 332 13.80 3.53 -9.84
N LEU A 333 13.03 2.57 -10.32
CA LEU A 333 12.92 1.25 -9.69
C LEU A 333 14.22 0.44 -9.80
N LYS A 334 15.02 0.63 -10.87
CA LYS A 334 16.39 0.06 -10.95
C LYS A 334 17.30 0.64 -9.88
N VAL A 335 17.25 1.95 -9.65
CA VAL A 335 18.00 2.59 -8.56
C VAL A 335 17.58 1.98 -7.23
N ALA A 336 16.27 1.90 -6.95
CA ALA A 336 15.75 1.30 -5.73
C ALA A 336 16.21 -0.16 -5.52
N ALA A 337 16.22 -0.95 -6.60
CA ALA A 337 16.56 -2.38 -6.54
C ALA A 337 18.07 -2.67 -6.45
N HIS A 338 18.94 -1.78 -6.94
CA HIS A 338 20.36 -2.10 -7.12
C HIS A 338 21.33 -1.21 -6.34
N GLU A 339 20.93 0.00 -5.93
CA GLU A 339 21.81 0.88 -5.16
C GLU A 339 21.82 0.50 -3.68
N ASN A 340 22.97 0.10 -3.16
CA ASN A 340 23.12 -0.25 -1.73
C ASN A 340 22.76 0.91 -0.81
N ALA A 341 23.05 2.14 -1.23
CA ALA A 341 22.68 3.34 -0.48
C ALA A 341 21.16 3.43 -0.23
N VAL A 342 20.32 2.89 -1.14
CA VAL A 342 18.87 2.83 -0.95
C VAL A 342 18.47 1.58 -0.15
N ARG A 343 19.00 0.41 -0.53
CA ARG A 343 18.56 -0.87 0.06
C ARG A 343 18.96 -1.05 1.53
N GLU A 344 20.15 -0.58 1.89
CA GLU A 344 20.78 -0.85 3.20
C GLU A 344 21.27 0.42 3.90
N GLY A 345 21.19 1.57 3.18
CA GLY A 345 21.79 2.81 3.62
C GLY A 345 20.97 3.60 4.64
N LEU A 346 21.64 4.56 5.26
CA LEU A 346 21.01 5.57 6.10
C LEU A 346 20.50 6.72 5.21
N SER A 347 19.41 7.35 5.65
CA SER A 347 18.86 8.57 5.08
C SER A 347 19.24 9.77 5.93
N PHE A 348 19.47 10.91 5.30
CA PHE A 348 19.64 12.20 5.96
C PHE A 348 18.83 13.27 5.24
N ASP A 349 17.89 13.87 5.93
CA ASP A 349 17.05 14.95 5.42
C ASP A 349 17.82 16.26 5.32
N LEU A 350 17.73 16.93 4.18
CA LEU A 350 18.41 18.21 3.94
C LEU A 350 17.47 19.41 4.02
N MET A 351 16.17 19.21 4.31
CA MET A 351 15.18 20.28 4.21
C MET A 351 15.38 21.39 5.25
N TYR A 352 15.84 21.05 6.46
CA TYR A 352 16.00 22.04 7.53
C TYR A 352 17.09 23.10 7.25
N VAL A 353 18.09 22.77 6.41
CA VAL A 353 19.14 23.73 5.97
C VAL A 353 18.87 24.30 4.58
N ASN A 354 17.77 23.90 3.94
CA ASN A 354 17.39 24.34 2.60
C ASN A 354 15.97 24.92 2.56
N PRO A 355 15.64 25.98 3.33
CA PRO A 355 14.28 26.52 3.39
C PRO A 355 13.75 27.01 2.04
N GLN A 356 14.64 27.35 1.08
CA GLN A 356 14.28 27.74 -0.27
C GLN A 356 13.63 26.60 -1.08
N LEU A 357 13.81 25.34 -0.66
CA LEU A 357 13.22 24.17 -1.30
C LEU A 357 11.82 23.85 -0.75
N SER A 358 11.44 24.41 0.39
CA SER A 358 10.34 23.93 1.25
C SER A 358 8.99 23.79 0.58
N GLN A 359 8.68 24.59 -0.47
CA GLN A 359 7.37 24.58 -1.12
C GLN A 359 7.23 23.44 -2.15
N HIS A 360 8.22 23.31 -3.04
CA HIS A 360 8.06 22.47 -4.22
C HIS A 360 9.20 21.48 -4.44
N GLN A 361 10.27 21.51 -3.66
CA GLN A 361 11.37 20.57 -3.80
C GLN A 361 11.61 19.82 -2.49
N TYR A 362 12.10 18.58 -2.62
CA TYR A 362 12.50 17.76 -1.49
C TYR A 362 13.89 17.18 -1.71
N ALA A 363 14.79 17.36 -0.74
CA ALA A 363 16.19 16.96 -0.85
C ALA A 363 16.63 16.10 0.33
N PHE A 364 17.35 15.01 0.03
CA PHE A 364 17.91 14.12 1.02
C PHE A 364 19.17 13.40 0.52
N LEU A 365 19.95 12.87 1.46
CA LEU A 365 21.10 12.00 1.20
C LEU A 365 20.75 10.56 1.55
N ARG A 366 21.34 9.62 0.79
CA ARG A 366 21.39 8.20 1.12
C ARG A 366 22.85 7.75 1.15
N LYS A 367 23.22 6.89 2.12
CA LYS A 367 24.59 6.37 2.18
C LYS A 367 24.66 4.96 2.71
N ALA A 368 25.40 4.09 1.99
CA ALA A 368 25.86 2.79 2.47
C ALA A 368 27.31 2.56 2.04
N GLY A 369 28.18 2.20 2.96
CA GLY A 369 29.61 2.02 2.65
C GLY A 369 30.22 3.26 2.01
N THR A 370 30.73 3.13 0.79
CA THR A 370 31.25 4.23 -0.03
C THR A 370 30.21 4.87 -0.96
N ASP A 371 29.05 4.27 -1.11
CA ASP A 371 28.00 4.76 -2.00
C ASP A 371 27.24 5.92 -1.33
N VAL A 372 27.27 7.08 -1.96
CA VAL A 372 26.56 8.29 -1.52
C VAL A 372 25.64 8.75 -2.65
N LEU A 373 24.36 8.91 -2.37
CA LEU A 373 23.40 9.48 -3.29
C LEU A 373 22.91 10.84 -2.71
N LEU A 374 22.93 11.87 -3.56
CA LEU A 374 22.21 13.13 -3.32
C LEU A 374 20.97 13.12 -4.20
N VAL A 375 19.80 13.13 -3.57
CA VAL A 375 18.49 13.07 -4.24
C VAL A 375 17.79 14.42 -4.08
N VAL A 376 17.28 14.96 -5.19
CA VAL A 376 16.45 16.17 -5.19
C VAL A 376 15.27 15.95 -6.11
N ALA A 377 14.06 15.97 -5.55
CA ALA A 377 12.80 15.88 -6.27
C ALA A 377 12.18 17.27 -6.46
N ASN A 378 11.60 17.55 -7.62
CA ASN A 378 10.97 18.83 -7.97
C ASN A 378 9.51 18.62 -8.38
N PHE A 379 8.59 19.09 -7.57
CA PHE A 379 7.14 19.05 -7.78
C PHE A 379 6.60 20.28 -8.55
N ALA A 380 7.45 21.27 -8.85
CA ALA A 380 7.04 22.46 -9.59
C ALA A 380 6.78 22.17 -11.08
N ASP A 381 5.93 22.99 -11.69
CA ASP A 381 5.63 22.97 -13.13
C ASP A 381 6.79 23.50 -14.00
N GLU A 382 7.88 23.98 -13.40
CA GLU A 382 9.05 24.54 -14.07
C GLU A 382 10.37 23.88 -13.63
N GLU A 383 11.36 23.95 -14.49
CA GLU A 383 12.73 23.58 -14.17
C GLU A 383 13.31 24.62 -13.21
N VAL A 384 14.02 24.16 -12.18
CA VAL A 384 14.59 25.02 -11.13
C VAL A 384 16.08 24.77 -10.94
N ALA A 385 16.82 25.85 -10.76
CA ALA A 385 18.24 25.81 -10.41
C ALA A 385 18.42 26.19 -8.93
N HIS A 386 19.06 25.31 -8.17
CA HIS A 386 19.29 25.51 -6.74
C HIS A 386 20.72 25.16 -6.33
N ASN A 387 21.18 25.83 -5.29
CA ASN A 387 22.31 25.39 -4.48
C ASN A 387 21.74 24.61 -3.29
N VAL A 388 22.01 23.31 -3.25
CA VAL A 388 21.58 22.43 -2.16
C VAL A 388 22.66 22.38 -1.10
N ASN A 389 22.39 22.95 0.06
CA ASN A 389 23.31 23.00 1.19
C ASN A 389 23.40 21.62 1.86
N ILE A 390 24.61 21.20 2.22
CA ILE A 390 24.88 19.95 2.96
C ILE A 390 25.59 20.33 4.26
N PRO A 391 24.94 20.18 5.41
CA PRO A 391 25.49 20.64 6.68
C PRO A 391 26.58 19.71 7.22
N SER A 392 27.47 20.21 8.07
CA SER A 392 28.49 19.44 8.78
C SER A 392 27.90 18.22 9.51
N HIS A 393 26.73 18.39 10.11
CA HIS A 393 25.99 17.32 10.77
C HIS A 393 25.67 16.11 9.84
N ALA A 394 25.42 16.34 8.53
CA ALA A 394 25.27 15.25 7.57
C ALA A 394 26.56 14.46 7.37
N PHE A 395 27.70 15.14 7.35
CA PHE A 395 29.01 14.52 7.24
C PHE A 395 29.34 13.64 8.44
N GLU A 396 29.06 14.16 9.64
CA GLU A 396 29.25 13.41 10.90
C GLU A 396 28.32 12.18 10.96
N PHE A 397 27.02 12.38 10.75
CA PHE A 397 26.02 11.32 10.86
C PHE A 397 26.23 10.20 9.82
N LEU A 398 26.50 10.57 8.57
CA LEU A 398 26.69 9.61 7.48
C LEU A 398 28.15 9.19 7.30
N ALA A 399 29.10 9.72 8.08
CA ALA A 399 30.54 9.51 7.93
C ALA A 399 30.99 9.73 6.48
N ILE A 400 30.64 10.89 5.88
CA ILE A 400 31.04 11.30 4.52
C ILE A 400 32.36 12.05 4.61
N PRO A 401 33.40 11.69 3.80
CA PRO A 401 34.64 12.46 3.78
C PRO A 401 34.51 13.74 2.94
N GLU A 402 35.18 14.82 3.36
CA GLU A 402 35.34 16.00 2.51
C GLU A 402 36.32 15.71 1.39
N ARG A 403 35.90 15.83 0.13
CA ARG A 403 36.76 15.61 -1.04
C ARG A 403 36.13 16.05 -2.34
N LEU A 404 36.95 16.11 -3.38
CA LEU A 404 36.44 16.26 -4.75
C LEU A 404 35.58 15.05 -5.11
N PHE A 405 34.49 15.31 -5.82
CA PHE A 405 33.61 14.28 -6.32
C PHE A 405 33.32 14.45 -7.81
N LYS A 406 33.05 13.33 -8.45
CA LYS A 406 32.35 13.26 -9.72
C LYS A 406 30.98 12.65 -9.47
N GLY A 407 29.91 13.36 -9.80
CA GLY A 407 28.54 12.89 -9.69
C GLY A 407 28.00 12.46 -11.06
N SER A 408 27.39 11.30 -11.14
CA SER A 408 26.60 10.85 -12.30
C SER A 408 25.13 10.77 -11.88
N ASP A 409 24.24 11.37 -12.68
CA ASP A 409 22.80 11.25 -12.45
C ASP A 409 22.31 9.86 -12.87
N LEU A 410 21.72 9.10 -11.96
CA LEU A 410 21.22 7.77 -12.24
C LEU A 410 19.91 7.75 -13.05
N LEU A 411 19.28 8.93 -13.23
CA LEU A 411 18.04 9.09 -14.02
C LEU A 411 18.31 9.66 -15.43
N SER A 412 19.51 10.19 -15.67
CA SER A 412 19.94 10.73 -16.99
C SER A 412 21.41 10.43 -17.24
N ASP A 413 21.96 10.94 -18.33
CA ASP A 413 23.39 10.85 -18.65
C ASP A 413 24.20 12.05 -18.16
N ASP A 414 23.60 12.92 -17.32
CA ASP A 414 24.22 14.15 -16.83
C ASP A 414 25.32 13.84 -15.82
N VAL A 415 26.35 14.70 -15.82
CA VAL A 415 27.50 14.61 -14.93
C VAL A 415 27.76 15.96 -14.27
N ILE A 416 28.05 15.95 -12.98
CA ILE A 416 28.53 17.09 -12.24
C ILE A 416 29.88 16.80 -11.59
N ASN A 417 30.67 17.85 -11.39
CA ASN A 417 31.91 17.78 -10.61
C ASN A 417 31.87 18.86 -9.54
N GLY A 418 32.45 18.57 -8.41
CA GLY A 418 32.48 19.54 -7.32
C GLY A 418 33.44 19.14 -6.20
N HIS A 419 33.40 19.93 -5.15
CA HIS A 419 34.05 19.62 -3.89
C HIS A 419 32.98 19.47 -2.81
N LEU A 420 32.80 18.25 -2.32
CA LEU A 420 31.93 17.97 -1.21
C LEU A 420 32.59 18.42 0.09
N LYS A 421 32.01 19.43 0.71
CA LYS A 421 32.51 20.06 1.96
C LYS A 421 31.37 20.14 2.96
N ALA A 422 31.73 20.01 4.22
CA ALA A 422 30.83 20.35 5.33
C ALA A 422 30.42 21.83 5.21
N ASP A 423 29.13 22.08 5.45
CA ASP A 423 28.49 23.40 5.28
C ASP A 423 28.66 24.02 3.88
N GLY A 424 28.98 23.18 2.88
CA GLY A 424 29.04 23.57 1.48
C GLY A 424 27.71 23.36 0.74
N ALA A 425 27.70 23.70 -0.55
CA ALA A 425 26.53 23.51 -1.40
C ALA A 425 26.89 22.84 -2.72
N VAL A 426 25.93 22.09 -3.28
CA VAL A 426 26.00 21.49 -4.61
C VAL A 426 24.99 22.20 -5.51
N ALA A 427 25.52 22.88 -6.56
CA ALA A 427 24.67 23.53 -7.55
C ALA A 427 24.12 22.52 -8.53
N MET A 428 22.82 22.58 -8.83
CA MET A 428 22.18 21.70 -9.79
C MET A 428 20.91 22.29 -10.38
N THR A 429 20.52 21.79 -11.53
CA THR A 429 19.22 22.06 -12.17
C THR A 429 18.37 20.81 -12.12
N VAL A 430 17.12 20.95 -11.65
CA VAL A 430 16.17 19.85 -11.51
C VAL A 430 14.98 20.10 -12.43
N PRO A 431 14.67 19.17 -13.35
CA PRO A 431 13.58 19.36 -14.32
C PRO A 431 12.22 19.47 -13.66
N ALA A 432 11.26 20.12 -14.35
CA ALA A 432 9.87 20.19 -13.96
C ALA A 432 9.28 18.78 -13.76
N HIS A 433 8.52 18.56 -12.68
CA HIS A 433 7.93 17.25 -12.33
C HIS A 433 8.94 16.10 -12.44
N GLY A 434 10.16 16.32 -11.98
CA GLY A 434 11.24 15.35 -12.11
C GLY A 434 12.14 15.33 -10.88
N ALA A 435 13.29 14.71 -11.05
CA ALA A 435 14.26 14.59 -9.98
C ALA A 435 15.70 14.46 -10.52
N ARG A 436 16.67 14.65 -9.62
CA ARG A 436 18.06 14.25 -9.80
C ARG A 436 18.45 13.24 -8.72
N VAL A 437 19.14 12.21 -9.14
CA VAL A 437 19.69 11.19 -8.24
C VAL A 437 21.18 11.07 -8.52
N TRP A 438 21.94 11.92 -7.88
CA TRP A 438 23.39 12.02 -8.08
C TRP A 438 24.11 10.96 -7.28
N LYS A 439 24.72 9.97 -7.96
CA LYS A 439 25.69 9.06 -7.34
C LYS A 439 27.04 9.75 -7.28
N LEU A 440 27.51 10.03 -6.08
CA LEU A 440 28.75 10.75 -5.82
C LEU A 440 29.92 9.75 -5.68
N SER A 441 30.81 9.73 -6.67
CA SER A 441 32.09 9.00 -6.58
C SER A 441 33.08 9.88 -5.85
N LEU A 442 33.42 9.51 -4.63
CA LEU A 442 34.28 10.26 -3.69
C LEU A 442 35.74 9.78 -3.80
#